data_f42a2ee532fd54a3131629844db272ce
#
_entry.id   f42a2ee532fd54a3131629844db272ce
#
_cell.length_a   1.000
_cell.length_b   1.000
_cell.length_c   1.000
_cell.angle_alpha   90.00
_cell.angle_beta   90.00
_cell.angle_gamma   90.00
#
_symmetry.space_group_name_H-M   'P 1'
#
loop_
_entity.id
_entity.type
_entity.pdbx_description
1 polymer ?
#
loop_
_entity_poly.entity_id
_entity_poly.type
_entity_poly.pdbx_seq_one_letter_code
_entity_poly.pdbx_strand_id
1 'polypeptide(L)'
;MHLVFAIPSFTVHRFISPYMTTPFRYEQAFSRNIGWVTREEQARLRNKRVAIAGGGGVGGVHALTLARLGVSKFRIADFDTFDVPNFNRQVGAMVSTLDQPKVEVIRRMLLDINPECEVEVFEQGINDANLNAFLEGADMYVDALDFFAFDIRQKTFALCARLGIPASTVAPLGMGAALLNFLPGQMTFEDYFQWGDLADTDKAVHFVVGLAPAGLHRPYLVVPEAVNFVERRGPSTIMACQLCAGVMGTEALKILLGRGRVLAAPWGIQFDAYRNKLVRTWRPGGNKNPLHRLMIKIGKKQLAKDLAAAGAAAGATA
;
A
#
# COMPACT_ATOMS: atom_id res chain seq x y z
N MET A 1 22.52 35.28 23.00
CA MET A 1 21.06 35.40 22.81
C MET A 1 20.61 34.10 22.16
N HIS A 2 20.24 33.10 22.99
CA HIS A 2 19.82 31.75 22.52
C HIS A 2 18.34 31.78 22.25
N LEU A 3 17.96 31.65 20.98
CA LEU A 3 16.57 31.42 20.58
C LEU A 3 16.22 29.97 20.88
N VAL A 4 15.39 29.74 21.91
CA VAL A 4 14.75 28.48 22.21
C VAL A 4 13.52 28.40 21.32
N PHE A 5 13.56 27.54 20.31
CA PHE A 5 12.37 27.19 19.54
C PHE A 5 11.47 26.29 20.40
N ALA A 6 10.33 26.82 20.78
CA ALA A 6 9.28 26.05 21.44
C ALA A 6 8.66 25.06 20.45
N ILE A 7 8.79 23.77 20.74
CA ILE A 7 8.09 22.70 20.02
C ILE A 7 6.60 22.83 20.41
N PRO A 8 5.65 22.93 19.47
CA PRO A 8 4.24 22.98 19.80
C PRO A 8 3.84 21.64 20.46
N SER A 9 3.32 21.74 21.68
CA SER A 9 2.75 20.61 22.40
C SER A 9 1.49 20.14 21.66
N PHE A 10 1.55 18.98 21.03
CA PHE A 10 0.38 18.32 20.47
C PHE A 10 -0.55 17.89 21.60
N THR A 11 -1.64 18.63 21.76
CA THR A 11 -2.73 18.23 22.65
C THR A 11 -3.46 17.05 22.01
N VAL A 12 -3.24 15.85 22.54
CA VAL A 12 -4.00 14.66 22.14
C VAL A 12 -5.45 14.85 22.58
N HIS A 13 -6.29 15.39 21.69
CA HIS A 13 -7.73 15.40 21.93
C HIS A 13 -8.23 13.94 21.87
N ARG A 14 -8.52 13.35 23.03
CA ARG A 14 -9.22 12.07 23.10
C ARG A 14 -10.57 12.21 22.42
N PHE A 15 -10.77 11.51 21.33
CA PHE A 15 -12.08 11.39 20.68
C PHE A 15 -12.96 10.53 21.58
N ILE A 16 -13.81 11.17 22.39
CA ILE A 16 -14.80 10.49 23.23
C ILE A 16 -16.13 10.55 22.47
N SER A 17 -16.58 9.42 21.94
CA SER A 17 -17.90 9.30 21.36
C SER A 17 -18.97 9.58 22.43
N PRO A 18 -19.99 10.41 22.16
CA PRO A 18 -21.09 10.68 23.11
C PRO A 18 -21.92 9.44 23.45
N TYR A 19 -21.78 8.36 22.71
CA TYR A 19 -22.46 7.08 22.93
C TYR A 19 -21.63 6.07 23.74
N MET A 20 -20.42 6.42 24.16
CA MET A 20 -19.53 5.50 24.84
C MET A 20 -19.88 5.42 26.33
N THR A 21 -20.63 4.39 26.72
CA THR A 21 -20.98 4.09 28.12
C THR A 21 -19.90 3.24 28.83
N THR A 22 -19.09 2.50 28.07
CA THR A 22 -18.00 1.66 28.60
C THR A 22 -16.66 2.29 28.22
N PRO A 23 -15.73 2.52 29.17
CA PRO A 23 -14.42 3.07 28.84
C PRO A 23 -13.64 2.13 27.94
N PHE A 24 -12.96 2.68 26.93
CA PHE A 24 -12.06 1.90 26.07
C PHE A 24 -10.89 1.34 26.91
N ARG A 25 -10.60 0.06 26.69
CA ARG A 25 -9.43 -0.62 27.27
C ARG A 25 -8.75 -1.42 26.16
N TYR A 26 -7.51 -1.08 25.86
CA TYR A 26 -6.73 -1.71 24.77
C TYR A 26 -6.70 -3.24 24.89
N GLU A 27 -6.40 -3.78 26.08
CA GLU A 27 -6.29 -5.21 26.33
C GLU A 27 -7.62 -5.95 26.10
N GLN A 28 -8.74 -5.29 26.37
CA GLN A 28 -10.08 -5.84 26.14
C GLN A 28 -10.44 -5.76 24.67
N ALA A 29 -10.19 -4.62 24.02
CA ALA A 29 -10.50 -4.40 22.59
C ALA A 29 -9.79 -5.41 21.68
N PHE A 30 -8.54 -5.76 21.99
CA PHE A 30 -7.72 -6.67 21.18
C PHE A 30 -7.56 -8.08 21.79
N SER A 31 -8.36 -8.41 22.80
CA SER A 31 -8.31 -9.71 23.51
C SER A 31 -8.50 -10.92 22.60
N ARG A 32 -9.24 -10.79 21.49
CA ARG A 32 -9.50 -11.89 20.55
C ARG A 32 -8.31 -12.18 19.63
N ASN A 33 -7.28 -11.34 19.64
CA ASN A 33 -6.01 -11.66 18.97
C ASN A 33 -5.17 -12.65 19.77
N ILE A 34 -5.38 -12.71 21.11
CA ILE A 34 -4.62 -13.58 22.00
C ILE A 34 -4.92 -15.05 21.67
N GLY A 35 -3.86 -15.81 21.53
CA GLY A 35 -3.86 -17.16 20.99
C GLY A 35 -3.14 -17.23 19.62
N TRP A 36 -3.34 -16.21 18.79
CA TRP A 36 -2.54 -15.99 17.57
C TRP A 36 -1.31 -15.12 17.82
N VAL A 37 -1.39 -14.23 18.79
CA VAL A 37 -0.26 -13.49 19.38
C VAL A 37 -0.27 -13.68 20.89
N THR A 38 0.89 -13.52 21.54
CA THR A 38 0.96 -13.48 23.01
C THR A 38 0.56 -12.11 23.54
N ARG A 39 0.37 -11.96 24.86
CA ARG A 39 0.09 -10.66 25.48
C ARG A 39 1.27 -9.69 25.32
N GLU A 40 2.49 -10.18 25.40
CA GLU A 40 3.73 -9.42 25.19
C GLU A 40 3.86 -8.97 23.75
N GLU A 41 3.53 -9.82 22.78
CA GLU A 41 3.50 -9.47 21.38
C GLU A 41 2.42 -8.42 21.07
N GLN A 42 1.23 -8.54 21.67
CA GLN A 42 0.16 -7.56 21.54
C GLN A 42 0.62 -6.20 22.08
N ALA A 43 1.28 -6.17 23.23
CA ALA A 43 1.85 -4.95 23.81
C ALA A 43 2.97 -4.34 22.93
N ARG A 44 3.76 -5.19 22.25
CA ARG A 44 4.74 -4.72 21.26
C ARG A 44 4.07 -4.09 20.05
N LEU A 45 3.01 -4.69 19.50
CA LEU A 45 2.25 -4.14 18.36
C LEU A 45 1.68 -2.76 18.68
N ARG A 46 1.18 -2.52 19.90
CA ARG A 46 0.68 -1.22 20.36
C ARG A 46 1.71 -0.10 20.17
N ASN A 47 2.99 -0.40 20.33
CA ASN A 47 4.06 0.59 20.25
C ASN A 47 4.65 0.75 18.85
N LYS A 48 4.23 -0.08 17.89
CA LYS A 48 4.75 -0.04 16.52
C LYS A 48 4.16 1.11 15.72
N ARG A 49 5.02 1.76 14.93
CA ARG A 49 4.66 2.84 14.00
C ARG A 49 4.71 2.33 12.57
N VAL A 50 3.60 2.47 11.85
CA VAL A 50 3.51 2.10 10.44
C VAL A 50 3.23 3.34 9.60
N ALA A 51 4.08 3.56 8.58
CA ALA A 51 3.89 4.60 7.58
C ALA A 51 3.18 4.02 6.36
N ILE A 52 2.05 4.60 5.96
CA ILE A 52 1.20 4.16 4.84
C ILE A 52 1.05 5.31 3.84
N ALA A 53 1.60 5.15 2.65
CA ALA A 53 1.45 6.13 1.58
C ALA A 53 0.34 5.71 0.62
N GLY A 54 -0.68 6.54 0.50
CA GLY A 54 -1.92 6.31 -0.23
C GLY A 54 -3.08 5.93 0.70
N GLY A 55 -4.19 6.66 0.61
CA GLY A 55 -5.45 6.43 1.34
C GLY A 55 -6.55 5.81 0.49
N GLY A 56 -6.20 5.32 -0.71
CA GLY A 56 -7.14 4.77 -1.68
C GLY A 56 -7.61 3.35 -1.37
N GLY A 57 -7.79 2.53 -2.42
CA GLY A 57 -8.39 1.20 -2.35
C GLY A 57 -7.74 0.26 -1.34
N VAL A 58 -6.41 0.19 -1.31
CA VAL A 58 -5.68 -0.69 -0.38
C VAL A 58 -5.21 0.04 0.87
N GLY A 59 -4.86 1.33 0.80
CA GLY A 59 -4.28 2.04 1.94
C GLY A 59 -5.24 2.18 3.12
N GLY A 60 -6.48 2.55 2.86
CA GLY A 60 -7.52 2.63 3.89
C GLY A 60 -7.76 1.29 4.56
N VAL A 61 -7.94 0.21 3.79
CA VAL A 61 -8.18 -1.13 4.38
C VAL A 61 -6.94 -1.67 5.08
N HIS A 62 -5.71 -1.35 4.63
CA HIS A 62 -4.48 -1.69 5.34
C HIS A 62 -4.43 -1.02 6.71
N ALA A 63 -4.69 0.31 6.76
CA ALA A 63 -4.70 1.08 8.01
C ALA A 63 -5.68 0.49 9.02
N LEU A 64 -6.94 0.25 8.61
CA LEU A 64 -7.96 -0.31 9.48
C LEU A 64 -7.63 -1.75 9.93
N THR A 65 -7.05 -2.57 9.06
CA THR A 65 -6.64 -3.93 9.40
C THR A 65 -5.53 -3.92 10.44
N LEU A 66 -4.52 -3.07 10.27
CA LEU A 66 -3.42 -2.94 11.23
C LEU A 66 -3.87 -2.36 12.56
N ALA A 67 -4.80 -1.39 12.57
CA ALA A 67 -5.39 -0.87 13.79
C ALA A 67 -6.17 -1.97 14.54
N ARG A 68 -6.95 -2.80 13.85
CA ARG A 68 -7.66 -3.96 14.44
C ARG A 68 -6.72 -5.07 14.91
N LEU A 69 -5.51 -5.13 14.35
CA LEU A 69 -4.45 -6.00 14.86
C LEU A 69 -3.81 -5.44 16.14
N GLY A 70 -4.04 -4.16 16.47
CA GLY A 70 -3.57 -3.48 17.68
C GLY A 70 -2.37 -2.57 17.46
N VAL A 71 -1.96 -2.32 16.21
CA VAL A 71 -1.01 -1.24 15.91
C VAL A 71 -1.66 0.09 16.27
N SER A 72 -0.93 0.97 16.99
CA SER A 72 -1.52 2.21 17.49
C SER A 72 -0.81 3.48 17.03
N LYS A 73 0.24 3.38 16.20
CA LYS A 73 0.94 4.56 15.68
C LYS A 73 0.98 4.51 14.16
N PHE A 74 0.43 5.54 13.55
CA PHE A 74 0.30 5.62 12.10
C PHE A 74 0.79 6.96 11.56
N ARG A 75 1.45 6.91 10.39
CA ARG A 75 1.58 8.04 9.47
C ARG A 75 0.86 7.70 8.20
N ILE A 76 -0.04 8.56 7.76
CA ILE A 76 -0.86 8.33 6.57
C ILE A 76 -0.71 9.53 5.65
N ALA A 77 -0.41 9.28 4.39
CA ALA A 77 -0.23 10.32 3.38
C ALA A 77 -1.16 10.07 2.19
N ASP A 78 -1.95 11.05 1.84
CA ASP A 78 -2.75 11.13 0.60
C ASP A 78 -3.18 12.58 0.39
N PHE A 79 -3.24 13.05 -0.85
CA PHE A 79 -3.64 14.42 -1.19
C PHE A 79 -5.05 14.50 -1.77
N ASP A 80 -5.72 13.36 -1.98
CA ASP A 80 -7.03 13.29 -2.59
C ASP A 80 -8.17 13.47 -1.58
N THR A 81 -9.34 13.80 -2.11
CA THR A 81 -10.65 13.65 -1.45
C THR A 81 -11.37 12.40 -1.92
N PHE A 82 -12.38 11.95 -1.17
CA PHE A 82 -13.24 10.86 -1.64
C PHE A 82 -14.22 11.37 -2.70
N ASP A 83 -14.38 10.56 -3.77
CA ASP A 83 -15.26 10.81 -4.90
C ASP A 83 -16.10 9.57 -5.20
N VAL A 84 -17.21 9.76 -5.94
CA VAL A 84 -18.19 8.71 -6.30
C VAL A 84 -17.53 7.47 -6.93
N PRO A 85 -16.57 7.57 -7.87
CA PRO A 85 -15.86 6.41 -8.43
C PRO A 85 -15.05 5.59 -7.42
N ASN A 86 -14.92 6.07 -6.19
CA ASN A 86 -14.21 5.36 -5.13
C ASN A 86 -15.09 4.36 -4.36
N PHE A 87 -16.43 4.51 -4.43
CA PHE A 87 -17.41 3.74 -3.65
C PHE A 87 -17.30 2.23 -3.82
N ASN A 88 -16.90 1.78 -4.99
CA ASN A 88 -16.81 0.35 -5.26
C ASN A 88 -15.71 -0.38 -4.48
N ARG A 89 -14.71 0.36 -3.91
CA ARG A 89 -13.52 -0.30 -3.33
C ARG A 89 -12.79 0.44 -2.20
N GLN A 90 -13.02 1.73 -2.00
CA GLN A 90 -12.32 2.51 -0.96
C GLN A 90 -13.16 2.55 0.31
N VAL A 91 -12.62 2.03 1.40
CA VAL A 91 -13.37 1.80 2.65
C VAL A 91 -13.91 3.08 3.29
N GLY A 92 -13.27 4.21 3.07
CA GLY A 92 -13.71 5.51 3.57
C GLY A 92 -14.69 6.24 2.64
N ALA A 93 -14.93 5.73 1.42
CA ALA A 93 -15.81 6.36 0.45
C ALA A 93 -17.28 6.00 0.73
N MET A 94 -18.02 6.94 1.29
CA MET A 94 -19.42 6.85 1.65
C MET A 94 -20.12 8.16 1.26
N VAL A 95 -21.44 8.17 1.17
CA VAL A 95 -22.22 9.40 0.90
C VAL A 95 -21.85 10.51 1.91
N SER A 96 -21.66 10.15 3.18
CA SER A 96 -21.33 11.09 4.26
C SER A 96 -19.89 11.60 4.24
N THR A 97 -19.03 11.04 3.39
CA THR A 97 -17.59 11.40 3.33
C THR A 97 -17.16 11.93 1.96
N LEU A 98 -18.10 12.11 1.03
CA LEU A 98 -17.83 12.75 -0.27
C LEU A 98 -17.14 14.11 -0.05
N ASP A 99 -16.20 14.42 -0.92
CA ASP A 99 -15.39 15.65 -0.94
C ASP A 99 -14.52 15.87 0.30
N GLN A 100 -14.50 14.93 1.26
CA GLN A 100 -13.63 15.03 2.43
C GLN A 100 -12.24 14.46 2.15
N PRO A 101 -11.17 15.07 2.72
CA PRO A 101 -9.80 14.55 2.59
C PRO A 101 -9.70 13.10 3.04
N LYS A 102 -9.13 12.22 2.20
CA LYS A 102 -9.05 10.78 2.49
C LYS A 102 -8.33 10.51 3.80
N VAL A 103 -7.21 11.17 4.05
CA VAL A 103 -6.41 10.98 5.27
C VAL A 103 -7.18 11.34 6.54
N GLU A 104 -7.99 12.39 6.52
CA GLU A 104 -8.78 12.80 7.68
C GLU A 104 -9.94 11.83 7.97
N VAL A 105 -10.58 11.31 6.92
CA VAL A 105 -11.61 10.27 7.10
C VAL A 105 -10.99 9.01 7.69
N ILE A 106 -9.85 8.54 7.14
CA ILE A 106 -9.15 7.35 7.64
C ILE A 106 -8.69 7.60 9.08
N ARG A 107 -8.14 8.77 9.41
CA ARG A 107 -7.75 9.14 10.78
C ARG A 107 -8.93 8.99 11.74
N ARG A 108 -10.10 9.53 11.42
CA ARG A 108 -11.32 9.39 12.24
C ARG A 108 -11.70 7.92 12.43
N MET A 109 -11.66 7.11 11.35
CA MET A 109 -11.96 5.68 11.44
C MET A 109 -10.96 4.92 12.32
N LEU A 110 -9.68 5.29 12.30
CA LEU A 110 -8.66 4.70 13.18
C LEU A 110 -8.92 5.04 14.64
N LEU A 111 -9.25 6.30 14.93
CA LEU A 111 -9.58 6.76 16.30
C LEU A 111 -10.89 6.15 16.82
N ASP A 112 -11.83 5.84 15.92
CA ASP A 112 -13.08 5.15 16.28
C ASP A 112 -12.87 3.65 16.56
N ILE A 113 -11.82 3.04 16.00
CA ILE A 113 -11.38 1.67 16.34
C ILE A 113 -10.58 1.67 17.64
N ASN A 114 -9.65 2.60 17.79
CA ASN A 114 -8.76 2.72 18.93
C ASN A 114 -8.50 4.21 19.24
N PRO A 115 -9.19 4.79 20.22
CA PRO A 115 -9.03 6.20 20.60
C PRO A 115 -7.65 6.55 21.18
N GLU A 116 -6.82 5.53 21.43
CA GLU A 116 -5.43 5.72 21.87
C GLU A 116 -4.43 5.75 20.70
N CYS A 117 -4.90 5.68 19.45
CA CYS A 117 -4.01 5.79 18.29
C CYS A 117 -3.35 7.17 18.20
N GLU A 118 -2.06 7.16 17.92
CA GLU A 118 -1.30 8.31 17.43
C GLU A 118 -1.34 8.30 15.89
N VAL A 119 -2.10 9.23 15.30
CA VAL A 119 -2.25 9.29 13.83
C VAL A 119 -1.78 10.65 13.34
N GLU A 120 -0.68 10.66 12.62
CA GLU A 120 -0.14 11.81 11.92
C GLU A 120 -0.53 11.73 10.44
N VAL A 121 -1.12 12.79 9.92
CA VAL A 121 -1.59 12.86 8.52
C VAL A 121 -0.74 13.81 7.70
N PHE A 122 -0.48 13.43 6.46
CA PHE A 122 0.22 14.20 5.45
C PHE A 122 -0.76 14.50 4.31
N GLU A 123 -1.53 15.56 4.47
CA GLU A 123 -2.62 15.94 3.55
C GLU A 123 -2.15 16.30 2.14
N GLN A 124 -0.88 16.69 1.98
CA GLN A 124 -0.28 16.99 0.67
C GLN A 124 0.35 15.76 0.01
N GLY A 125 0.08 14.56 0.56
CA GLY A 125 0.79 13.35 0.16
C GLY A 125 2.24 13.37 0.59
N ILE A 126 3.03 12.43 0.06
CA ILE A 126 4.49 12.41 0.24
C ILE A 126 5.18 13.08 -0.96
N ASN A 127 6.22 13.85 -0.66
CA ASN A 127 7.05 14.55 -1.64
C ASN A 127 8.49 14.70 -1.11
N ASP A 128 9.39 15.26 -1.90
CA ASP A 128 10.81 15.38 -1.54
C ASP A 128 11.04 16.20 -0.25
N ALA A 129 10.17 17.14 0.08
CA ALA A 129 10.30 17.98 1.26
C ALA A 129 9.89 17.27 2.56
N ASN A 130 8.91 16.36 2.50
CA ASN A 130 8.33 15.71 3.70
C ASN A 130 8.66 14.22 3.84
N LEU A 131 9.26 13.57 2.84
CA LEU A 131 9.50 12.13 2.82
C LEU A 131 10.35 11.65 4.01
N ASN A 132 11.35 12.41 4.42
CA ASN A 132 12.16 12.09 5.60
C ASN A 132 11.30 12.08 6.88
N ALA A 133 10.52 13.14 7.10
CA ALA A 133 9.62 13.24 8.25
C ALA A 133 8.55 12.14 8.24
N PHE A 134 8.03 11.80 7.05
CA PHE A 134 7.05 10.72 6.90
C PHE A 134 7.59 9.36 7.33
N LEU A 135 8.86 9.05 7.07
CA LEU A 135 9.48 7.75 7.40
C LEU A 135 10.23 7.73 8.74
N GLU A 136 10.47 8.88 9.37
CA GLU A 136 11.25 8.98 10.62
C GLU A 136 10.64 8.10 11.73
N GLY A 137 11.44 7.15 12.27
CA GLY A 137 11.02 6.26 13.35
C GLY A 137 9.89 5.30 12.97
N ALA A 138 9.61 5.09 11.69
CA ALA A 138 8.70 4.04 11.24
C ALA A 138 9.32 2.66 11.40
N ASP A 139 8.58 1.72 11.97
CA ASP A 139 8.96 0.31 12.07
C ASP A 139 8.70 -0.45 10.76
N MET A 140 7.84 0.07 9.90
CA MET A 140 7.50 -0.51 8.60
C MET A 140 6.88 0.55 7.69
N TYR A 141 7.20 0.47 6.41
CA TYR A 141 6.53 1.19 5.33
C TYR A 141 5.59 0.27 4.56
N VAL A 142 4.36 0.74 4.33
CA VAL A 142 3.33 0.07 3.52
C VAL A 142 3.05 0.91 2.29
N ASP A 143 3.39 0.39 1.12
CA ASP A 143 3.13 1.04 -0.16
C ASP A 143 1.68 0.81 -0.59
N ALA A 144 0.92 1.88 -0.59
CA ALA A 144 -0.45 1.94 -1.11
C ALA A 144 -0.65 3.11 -2.08
N LEU A 145 0.46 3.64 -2.62
CA LEU A 145 0.45 4.69 -3.63
C LEU A 145 -0.32 4.25 -4.87
N ASP A 146 -0.90 5.22 -5.58
CA ASP A 146 -1.46 4.97 -6.90
C ASP A 146 -0.45 4.26 -7.81
N PHE A 147 -0.95 3.38 -8.69
CA PHE A 147 -0.10 2.58 -9.58
C PHE A 147 0.94 3.42 -10.33
N PHE A 148 0.56 4.61 -10.77
CA PHE A 148 1.38 5.49 -11.61
C PHE A 148 2.27 6.47 -10.82
N ALA A 149 2.28 6.42 -9.50
CA ALA A 149 3.14 7.26 -8.66
C ALA A 149 4.60 6.74 -8.63
N PHE A 150 5.23 6.60 -9.80
CA PHE A 150 6.52 5.90 -9.96
C PHE A 150 7.67 6.63 -9.28
N ASP A 151 7.82 7.93 -9.50
CA ASP A 151 8.95 8.71 -8.98
C ASP A 151 8.99 8.70 -7.45
N ILE A 152 7.90 9.10 -6.82
CA ILE A 152 7.84 9.14 -5.36
C ILE A 152 7.91 7.73 -4.73
N ARG A 153 7.36 6.70 -5.39
CA ARG A 153 7.52 5.31 -4.96
C ARG A 153 8.99 4.89 -4.95
N GLN A 154 9.71 5.14 -6.05
CA GLN A 154 11.15 4.82 -6.19
C GLN A 154 11.96 5.48 -5.08
N LYS A 155 11.75 6.79 -4.84
CA LYS A 155 12.40 7.56 -3.78
C LYS A 155 12.07 7.02 -2.39
N THR A 156 10.82 6.66 -2.15
CA THR A 156 10.36 6.13 -0.85
C THR A 156 11.02 4.79 -0.52
N PHE A 157 11.02 3.84 -1.46
CA PHE A 157 11.68 2.57 -1.25
C PHE A 157 13.19 2.70 -1.11
N ALA A 158 13.82 3.61 -1.87
CA ALA A 158 15.24 3.90 -1.74
C ALA A 158 15.58 4.47 -0.36
N LEU A 159 14.75 5.36 0.18
CA LEU A 159 14.92 5.91 1.52
C LEU A 159 14.69 4.83 2.59
N CYS A 160 13.67 3.99 2.45
CA CYS A 160 13.45 2.85 3.35
C CYS A 160 14.69 1.93 3.42
N ALA A 161 15.27 1.59 2.27
CA ALA A 161 16.48 0.77 2.21
C ALA A 161 17.66 1.41 2.96
N ARG A 162 17.86 2.74 2.80
CA ARG A 162 18.92 3.50 3.51
C ARG A 162 18.69 3.58 5.01
N LEU A 163 17.45 3.75 5.44
CA LEU A 163 17.07 3.88 6.85
C LEU A 163 16.92 2.52 7.55
N GLY A 164 17.03 1.41 6.84
CA GLY A 164 16.80 0.09 7.39
C GLY A 164 15.34 -0.18 7.76
N ILE A 165 14.39 0.45 7.07
CA ILE A 165 12.94 0.28 7.30
C ILE A 165 12.42 -0.81 6.35
N PRO A 166 11.83 -1.90 6.88
CA PRO A 166 11.13 -2.88 6.06
C PRO A 166 10.01 -2.23 5.25
N ALA A 167 9.90 -2.57 3.97
CA ALA A 167 8.91 -2.02 3.07
C ALA A 167 8.16 -3.12 2.33
N SER A 168 6.83 -3.01 2.23
CA SER A 168 6.01 -4.00 1.53
C SER A 168 5.01 -3.32 0.60
N THR A 169 4.77 -3.95 -0.55
CA THR A 169 3.69 -3.59 -1.46
C THR A 169 2.79 -4.79 -1.69
N VAL A 170 1.48 -4.60 -1.58
CA VAL A 170 0.47 -5.60 -1.93
C VAL A 170 -0.53 -4.98 -2.88
N ALA A 171 -0.45 -5.36 -4.14
CA ALA A 171 -1.31 -4.78 -5.18
C ALA A 171 -2.56 -5.62 -5.42
N PRO A 172 -3.73 -4.96 -5.53
CA PRO A 172 -4.97 -5.59 -5.95
C PRO A 172 -4.95 -5.80 -7.46
N LEU A 173 -4.98 -7.05 -7.89
CA LEU A 173 -4.97 -7.42 -9.31
C LEU A 173 -6.07 -8.43 -9.59
N GLY A 174 -7.06 -8.04 -10.39
CA GLY A 174 -8.26 -8.83 -10.63
C GLY A 174 -9.07 -9.04 -9.33
N MET A 175 -9.26 -10.29 -8.92
CA MET A 175 -9.86 -10.68 -7.64
C MET A 175 -8.81 -11.36 -6.75
N GLY A 176 -7.61 -10.78 -6.73
CA GLY A 176 -6.44 -11.34 -6.05
C GLY A 176 -5.50 -10.30 -5.48
N ALA A 177 -4.42 -10.77 -4.89
CA ALA A 177 -3.37 -9.96 -4.29
C ALA A 177 -1.99 -10.39 -4.79
N ALA A 178 -1.11 -9.43 -5.07
CA ALA A 178 0.28 -9.67 -5.42
C ALA A 178 1.18 -8.97 -4.40
N LEU A 179 2.02 -9.74 -3.70
CA LEU A 179 2.86 -9.29 -2.60
C LEU A 179 4.33 -9.30 -2.99
N LEU A 180 5.04 -8.22 -2.64
CA LEU A 180 6.50 -8.15 -2.56
C LEU A 180 6.91 -7.48 -1.24
N ASN A 181 7.89 -8.07 -0.57
CA ASN A 181 8.54 -7.49 0.61
C ASN A 181 9.99 -7.14 0.27
N PHE A 182 10.43 -5.98 0.76
CA PHE A 182 11.80 -5.50 0.67
C PHE A 182 12.32 -5.29 2.10
N LEU A 183 13.21 -6.18 2.52
CA LEU A 183 13.73 -6.19 3.88
C LEU A 183 15.15 -5.58 3.92
N PRO A 184 15.52 -4.93 5.02
CA PRO A 184 16.87 -4.40 5.20
C PRO A 184 17.96 -5.46 4.97
N GLY A 185 19.02 -5.09 4.25
CA GLY A 185 20.13 -5.99 3.94
C GLY A 185 19.84 -7.05 2.88
N GLN A 186 18.67 -7.02 2.25
CA GLN A 186 18.29 -7.90 1.15
C GLN A 186 18.14 -7.11 -0.16
N MET A 187 17.60 -7.76 -1.21
CA MET A 187 17.38 -7.13 -2.50
C MET A 187 16.50 -5.88 -2.37
N THR A 188 16.98 -4.76 -2.88
CA THR A 188 16.25 -3.49 -2.86
C THR A 188 15.16 -3.45 -3.95
N PHE A 189 14.26 -2.48 -3.82
CA PHE A 189 13.25 -2.19 -4.84
C PHE A 189 13.89 -1.91 -6.22
N GLU A 190 14.95 -1.10 -6.24
CA GLU A 190 15.65 -0.76 -7.48
C GLU A 190 16.36 -1.97 -8.08
N ASP A 191 17.00 -2.81 -7.24
CA ASP A 191 17.63 -4.06 -7.72
C ASP A 191 16.61 -5.01 -8.35
N TYR A 192 15.37 -5.01 -7.81
CA TYR A 192 14.31 -5.88 -8.31
C TYR A 192 13.65 -5.34 -9.57
N PHE A 193 13.20 -4.07 -9.57
CA PHE A 193 12.44 -3.50 -10.68
C PHE A 193 13.30 -2.93 -11.79
N GLN A 194 14.54 -2.52 -11.50
CA GLN A 194 15.49 -1.95 -12.48
C GLN A 194 14.89 -0.75 -13.23
N TRP A 195 14.35 0.21 -12.46
CA TRP A 195 13.71 1.37 -13.06
C TRP A 195 14.70 2.42 -13.56
N GLY A 196 15.74 2.76 -12.74
CA GLY A 196 16.66 3.83 -13.10
C GLY A 196 15.91 5.06 -13.59
N ASP A 197 16.36 5.57 -14.74
CA ASP A 197 15.76 6.73 -15.41
C ASP A 197 14.78 6.35 -16.54
N LEU A 198 14.16 5.17 -16.47
CA LEU A 198 13.19 4.74 -17.47
C LEU A 198 11.99 5.70 -17.54
N ALA A 199 11.43 5.86 -18.73
CA ALA A 199 10.16 6.56 -18.91
C ALA A 199 9.02 5.87 -18.16
N ASP A 200 8.00 6.62 -17.75
CA ASP A 200 6.87 6.11 -16.95
C ASP A 200 6.15 4.93 -17.61
N THR A 201 6.01 4.94 -18.94
CA THR A 201 5.43 3.84 -19.72
C THR A 201 6.23 2.54 -19.56
N ASP A 202 7.56 2.64 -19.53
CA ASP A 202 8.44 1.51 -19.31
C ASP A 202 8.42 1.06 -17.84
N LYS A 203 8.44 2.00 -16.90
CA LYS A 203 8.28 1.73 -15.45
C LYS A 203 6.98 0.97 -15.19
N ALA A 204 5.87 1.35 -15.85
CA ALA A 204 4.58 0.65 -15.71
C ALA A 204 4.68 -0.82 -16.11
N VAL A 205 5.29 -1.13 -17.26
CA VAL A 205 5.47 -2.52 -17.72
C VAL A 205 6.39 -3.29 -16.77
N HIS A 206 7.50 -2.70 -16.35
CA HIS A 206 8.43 -3.28 -15.38
C HIS A 206 7.75 -3.59 -14.05
N PHE A 207 6.86 -2.69 -13.59
CA PHE A 207 6.15 -2.84 -12.33
C PHE A 207 5.14 -3.99 -12.39
N VAL A 208 4.27 -4.03 -13.42
CA VAL A 208 3.29 -5.11 -13.58
C VAL A 208 3.97 -6.47 -13.70
N VAL A 209 5.04 -6.57 -14.53
CA VAL A 209 5.75 -7.84 -14.72
C VAL A 209 6.45 -8.29 -13.45
N GLY A 210 7.11 -7.39 -12.73
CA GLY A 210 7.79 -7.73 -11.48
C GLY A 210 6.82 -8.10 -10.37
N LEU A 211 5.71 -7.37 -10.26
CA LEU A 211 4.73 -7.55 -9.20
C LEU A 211 3.87 -8.81 -9.42
N ALA A 212 3.48 -9.09 -10.66
CA ALA A 212 2.53 -10.14 -11.00
C ALA A 212 3.02 -11.07 -12.13
N PRO A 213 4.21 -11.70 -12.01
CA PRO A 213 4.79 -12.49 -13.08
C PRO A 213 3.97 -13.73 -13.45
N ALA A 214 3.11 -14.24 -12.58
CA ALA A 214 2.23 -15.36 -12.91
C ALA A 214 0.98 -14.96 -13.71
N GLY A 215 0.66 -13.66 -13.78
CA GLY A 215 -0.44 -13.13 -14.56
C GLY A 215 -1.81 -13.75 -14.28
N LEU A 216 -2.07 -14.13 -13.03
CA LEU A 216 -3.26 -14.91 -12.64
C LEU A 216 -4.58 -14.22 -13.01
N HIS A 217 -4.62 -12.90 -12.95
CA HIS A 217 -5.81 -12.08 -13.25
C HIS A 217 -6.14 -11.99 -14.75
N ARG A 218 -5.15 -12.18 -15.65
CA ARG A 218 -5.32 -11.94 -17.09
C ARG A 218 -6.39 -12.79 -17.78
N PRO A 219 -6.53 -14.11 -17.49
CA PRO A 219 -7.47 -14.97 -18.21
C PRO A 219 -8.96 -14.66 -17.99
N TYR A 220 -9.30 -13.88 -16.95
CA TYR A 220 -10.69 -13.52 -16.66
C TYR A 220 -10.97 -12.02 -16.73
N LEU A 221 -10.07 -11.24 -17.30
CA LEU A 221 -10.31 -9.85 -17.62
C LEU A 221 -11.24 -9.79 -18.85
N VAL A 222 -12.52 -9.50 -18.60
CA VAL A 222 -13.59 -9.58 -19.63
C VAL A 222 -13.69 -8.34 -20.51
N VAL A 223 -13.16 -7.20 -20.04
CA VAL A 223 -13.12 -5.94 -20.79
C VAL A 223 -11.68 -5.40 -20.77
N PRO A 224 -10.77 -5.92 -21.62
CA PRO A 224 -9.36 -5.51 -21.64
C PRO A 224 -9.17 -3.99 -21.87
N GLU A 225 -10.06 -3.35 -22.61
CA GLU A 225 -10.06 -1.92 -22.94
C GLU A 225 -10.29 -1.03 -21.69
N ALA A 226 -10.82 -1.59 -20.60
CA ALA A 226 -10.94 -0.89 -19.32
C ALA A 226 -9.58 -0.61 -18.66
N VAL A 227 -8.51 -1.29 -19.11
CA VAL A 227 -7.12 -0.99 -18.71
C VAL A 227 -6.59 0.09 -19.65
N ASN A 228 -6.56 1.33 -19.17
CA ASN A 228 -6.13 2.47 -19.97
C ASN A 228 -4.93 3.16 -19.31
N PHE A 229 -3.73 2.95 -19.87
CA PHE A 229 -2.50 3.54 -19.36
C PHE A 229 -2.39 5.05 -19.65
N VAL A 230 -3.06 5.54 -20.71
CA VAL A 230 -3.08 6.96 -21.07
C VAL A 230 -3.89 7.75 -20.04
N GLU A 231 -5.09 7.25 -19.72
CA GLU A 231 -5.97 7.84 -18.71
C GLU A 231 -5.57 7.47 -17.27
N ARG A 232 -4.49 6.71 -17.10
CA ARG A 232 -4.03 6.20 -15.79
C ARG A 232 -5.13 5.48 -15.02
N ARG A 233 -5.91 4.66 -15.71
CA ARG A 233 -7.09 3.96 -15.16
C ARG A 233 -7.01 2.45 -15.36
N GLY A 234 -7.44 1.70 -14.37
CA GLY A 234 -7.59 0.25 -14.43
C GLY A 234 -8.74 -0.25 -13.57
N PRO A 235 -9.35 -1.39 -13.94
CA PRO A 235 -10.41 -2.01 -13.13
C PRO A 235 -9.85 -2.46 -11.78
N SER A 236 -10.63 -2.25 -10.74
CA SER A 236 -10.29 -2.67 -9.38
C SER A 236 -11.56 -3.10 -8.64
N THR A 237 -11.43 -4.10 -7.77
CA THR A 237 -12.53 -4.69 -7.03
C THR A 237 -12.29 -4.62 -5.53
N ILE A 238 -13.37 -4.52 -4.74
CA ILE A 238 -13.28 -4.54 -3.28
C ILE A 238 -12.69 -5.85 -2.77
N MET A 239 -13.02 -6.99 -3.39
CA MET A 239 -12.49 -8.29 -2.99
C MET A 239 -10.96 -8.32 -3.05
N ALA A 240 -10.36 -7.76 -4.12
CA ALA A 240 -8.92 -7.68 -4.23
C ALA A 240 -8.32 -6.77 -3.14
N CYS A 241 -8.94 -5.63 -2.84
CA CYS A 241 -8.49 -4.73 -1.78
C CYS A 241 -8.54 -5.42 -0.40
N GLN A 242 -9.61 -6.16 -0.09
CA GLN A 242 -9.75 -6.89 1.17
C GLN A 242 -8.74 -8.05 1.29
N LEU A 243 -8.48 -8.78 0.20
CA LEU A 243 -7.43 -9.81 0.17
C LEU A 243 -6.05 -9.20 0.40
N CYS A 244 -5.77 -8.05 -0.22
CA CYS A 244 -4.53 -7.30 0.02
C CYS A 244 -4.40 -6.92 1.50
N ALA A 245 -5.48 -6.51 2.16
CA ALA A 245 -5.46 -6.14 3.57
C ALA A 245 -5.13 -7.33 4.48
N GLY A 246 -5.70 -8.49 4.23
CA GLY A 246 -5.40 -9.72 4.97
C GLY A 246 -3.95 -10.17 4.79
N VAL A 247 -3.45 -10.12 3.54
CA VAL A 247 -2.05 -10.43 3.22
C VAL A 247 -1.10 -9.45 3.89
N MET A 248 -1.34 -8.13 3.74
CA MET A 248 -0.52 -7.10 4.35
C MET A 248 -0.52 -7.19 5.88
N GLY A 249 -1.68 -7.37 6.51
CA GLY A 249 -1.79 -7.52 7.96
C GLY A 249 -0.97 -8.71 8.47
N THR A 250 -0.98 -9.84 7.75
CA THR A 250 -0.19 -11.02 8.08
C THR A 250 1.31 -10.77 7.93
N GLU A 251 1.73 -10.15 6.83
CA GLU A 251 3.16 -9.83 6.61
C GLU A 251 3.66 -8.80 7.63
N ALA A 252 2.86 -7.75 7.89
CA ALA A 252 3.18 -6.75 8.89
C ALA A 252 3.34 -7.37 10.29
N LEU A 253 2.44 -8.28 10.69
CA LEU A 253 2.58 -8.98 11.97
C LEU A 253 3.92 -9.72 12.04
N LYS A 254 4.29 -10.46 11.01
CA LYS A 254 5.56 -11.20 10.97
C LYS A 254 6.77 -10.26 11.05
N ILE A 255 6.75 -9.18 10.28
CA ILE A 255 7.84 -8.20 10.22
C ILE A 255 7.98 -7.46 11.55
N LEU A 256 6.88 -6.88 12.06
CA LEU A 256 6.87 -6.05 13.27
C LEU A 256 7.22 -6.83 14.55
N LEU A 257 6.88 -8.12 14.58
CA LEU A 257 7.20 -8.99 15.72
C LEU A 257 8.49 -9.77 15.55
N GLY A 258 9.06 -9.79 14.35
CA GLY A 258 10.27 -10.55 14.05
C GLY A 258 10.06 -12.07 14.14
N ARG A 259 8.87 -12.56 13.75
CA ARG A 259 8.56 -13.99 13.80
C ARG A 259 7.96 -14.52 12.50
N GLY A 260 8.11 -15.85 12.31
CA GLY A 260 7.65 -16.49 11.09
C GLY A 260 8.58 -16.20 9.90
N ARG A 261 8.32 -16.87 8.78
CA ARG A 261 9.10 -16.69 7.55
C ARG A 261 8.49 -15.59 6.70
N VAL A 262 9.24 -14.52 6.45
CA VAL A 262 8.92 -13.50 5.47
C VAL A 262 9.64 -13.86 4.17
N LEU A 263 8.88 -13.94 3.08
CA LEU A 263 9.46 -14.07 1.73
C LEU A 263 9.70 -12.68 1.17
N ALA A 264 10.95 -12.27 1.13
CA ALA A 264 11.36 -10.99 0.55
C ALA A 264 11.86 -11.16 -0.88
N ALA A 265 11.93 -10.08 -1.65
CA ALA A 265 12.52 -10.06 -2.99
C ALA A 265 13.88 -10.80 -2.99
N PRO A 266 14.14 -11.66 -3.99
CA PRO A 266 13.44 -11.85 -5.26
C PRO A 266 12.24 -12.83 -5.23
N TRP A 267 11.70 -13.14 -4.06
CA TRP A 267 10.45 -13.89 -3.94
C TRP A 267 9.24 -12.96 -4.07
N GLY A 268 8.23 -13.40 -4.84
CA GLY A 268 6.93 -12.78 -4.90
C GLY A 268 5.83 -13.82 -4.66
N ILE A 269 4.69 -13.37 -4.15
CA ILE A 269 3.52 -14.20 -3.90
C ILE A 269 2.33 -13.60 -4.64
N GLN A 270 1.61 -14.42 -5.39
CA GLN A 270 0.31 -14.07 -5.94
C GLN A 270 -0.75 -15.04 -5.43
N PHE A 271 -1.83 -14.50 -4.90
CA PHE A 271 -3.04 -15.24 -4.58
C PHE A 271 -4.19 -14.69 -5.39
N ASP A 272 -4.93 -15.57 -6.04
CA ASP A 272 -6.10 -15.22 -6.84
C ASP A 272 -7.28 -16.07 -6.40
N ALA A 273 -8.28 -15.42 -5.79
CA ALA A 273 -9.44 -16.10 -5.24
C ALA A 273 -10.38 -16.62 -6.34
N TYR A 274 -10.53 -15.89 -7.46
CA TYR A 274 -11.37 -16.33 -8.56
C TYR A 274 -10.88 -17.66 -9.17
N ARG A 275 -9.56 -17.84 -9.21
CA ARG A 275 -8.91 -19.05 -9.74
C ARG A 275 -8.59 -20.10 -8.67
N ASN A 276 -8.84 -19.81 -7.39
CA ASN A 276 -8.43 -20.67 -6.26
C ASN A 276 -6.94 -21.03 -6.31
N LYS A 277 -6.07 -20.04 -6.64
CA LYS A 277 -4.67 -20.30 -6.93
C LYS A 277 -3.75 -19.41 -6.11
N LEU A 278 -2.73 -20.04 -5.49
CA LEU A 278 -1.61 -19.38 -4.85
C LEU A 278 -0.32 -19.78 -5.58
N VAL A 279 0.47 -18.79 -6.00
CA VAL A 279 1.74 -19.00 -6.68
C VAL A 279 2.84 -18.23 -5.97
N ARG A 280 3.95 -18.92 -5.68
CA ARG A 280 5.20 -18.31 -5.25
C ARG A 280 6.13 -18.27 -6.45
N THR A 281 6.73 -17.13 -6.70
CA THR A 281 7.70 -16.94 -7.79
C THR A 281 9.06 -16.57 -7.20
N TRP A 282 10.10 -17.20 -7.69
CA TRP A 282 11.48 -16.83 -7.37
C TRP A 282 12.13 -16.28 -8.64
N ARG A 283 12.58 -15.02 -8.57
CA ARG A 283 13.13 -14.29 -9.72
C ARG A 283 14.46 -13.64 -9.38
N PRO A 284 15.53 -14.45 -9.24
CA PRO A 284 16.86 -13.89 -8.97
C PRO A 284 17.23 -12.85 -10.03
N GLY A 285 17.74 -11.69 -9.57
CA GLY A 285 17.99 -10.53 -10.40
C GLY A 285 16.75 -9.70 -10.75
N GLY A 286 15.56 -10.03 -10.22
CA GLY A 286 14.33 -9.26 -10.47
C GLY A 286 14.01 -9.14 -11.96
N ASN A 287 13.87 -7.93 -12.47
CA ASN A 287 13.58 -7.67 -13.88
C ASN A 287 14.77 -7.95 -14.84
N LYS A 288 15.98 -8.18 -14.30
CA LYS A 288 17.11 -8.74 -15.10
C LYS A 288 16.94 -10.23 -15.40
N ASN A 289 16.05 -10.94 -14.68
CA ASN A 289 15.78 -12.36 -14.92
C ASN A 289 15.33 -12.58 -16.37
N PRO A 290 15.84 -13.60 -17.08
CA PRO A 290 15.51 -13.84 -18.49
C PRO A 290 14.02 -13.94 -18.78
N LEU A 291 13.23 -14.58 -17.88
CA LEU A 291 11.78 -14.69 -18.03
C LEU A 291 11.11 -13.32 -17.91
N HIS A 292 11.50 -12.50 -16.92
CA HIS A 292 10.96 -11.13 -16.79
C HIS A 292 11.34 -10.27 -17.98
N ARG A 293 12.58 -10.34 -18.47
CA ARG A 293 13.01 -9.62 -19.69
C ARG A 293 12.15 -9.97 -20.90
N LEU A 294 11.84 -11.26 -21.09
CA LEU A 294 10.94 -11.69 -22.17
C LEU A 294 9.53 -11.11 -21.96
N MET A 295 8.99 -11.20 -20.75
CA MET A 295 7.66 -10.67 -20.42
C MET A 295 7.60 -9.14 -20.60
N ILE A 296 8.63 -8.43 -20.17
CA ILE A 296 8.77 -6.98 -20.37
C ILE A 296 8.78 -6.64 -21.87
N LYS A 297 9.56 -7.37 -22.68
CA LYS A 297 9.57 -7.17 -24.15
C LYS A 297 8.19 -7.36 -24.78
N ILE A 298 7.45 -8.39 -24.36
CA ILE A 298 6.08 -8.65 -24.81
C ILE A 298 5.14 -7.53 -24.34
N GLY A 299 5.23 -7.14 -23.05
CA GLY A 299 4.40 -6.08 -22.48
C GLY A 299 4.62 -4.72 -23.15
N LYS A 300 5.87 -4.33 -23.42
CA LYS A 300 6.20 -3.11 -24.17
C LYS A 300 5.62 -3.11 -25.57
N LYS A 301 5.70 -4.26 -26.29
CA LYS A 301 5.12 -4.39 -27.63
C LYS A 301 3.58 -4.27 -27.60
N GLN A 302 2.93 -4.83 -26.57
CA GLN A 302 1.48 -4.71 -26.42
C GLN A 302 1.08 -3.27 -26.11
N LEU A 303 1.73 -2.63 -25.13
CA LEU A 303 1.48 -1.24 -24.76
C LEU A 303 1.64 -0.28 -25.94
N ALA A 304 2.69 -0.47 -26.76
CA ALA A 304 2.90 0.35 -27.97
C ALA A 304 1.75 0.20 -28.99
N LYS A 305 1.18 -1.01 -29.13
CA LYS A 305 0.00 -1.20 -29.98
C LYS A 305 -1.25 -0.51 -29.42
N ASP A 306 -1.45 -0.61 -28.10
CA ASP A 306 -2.63 -0.01 -27.44
C ASP A 306 -2.57 1.52 -27.53
N LEU A 307 -1.38 2.11 -27.34
CA LEU A 307 -1.15 3.55 -27.50
C LEU A 307 -1.37 4.03 -28.95
N ALA A 308 -0.91 3.25 -29.94
CA ALA A 308 -1.14 3.57 -31.36
C ALA A 308 -2.62 3.51 -31.73
N ALA A 309 -3.35 2.51 -31.23
CA ALA A 309 -4.80 2.38 -31.44
C ALA A 309 -5.58 3.53 -30.81
N ALA A 310 -5.23 3.94 -29.59
CA ALA A 310 -5.84 5.09 -28.91
C ALA A 310 -5.58 6.41 -29.65
N GLY A 311 -4.37 6.62 -30.16
CA GLY A 311 -4.02 7.80 -30.97
C GLY A 311 -4.81 7.87 -32.29
N ALA A 312 -4.99 6.72 -32.95
CA ALA A 312 -5.79 6.64 -34.19
C ALA A 312 -7.27 6.93 -33.95
N ALA A 313 -7.85 6.46 -32.83
CA ALA A 313 -9.23 6.75 -32.45
C ALA A 313 -9.47 8.23 -32.12
N ALA A 314 -8.53 8.88 -31.43
CA ALA A 314 -8.60 10.31 -31.12
C ALA A 314 -8.49 11.20 -32.36
N GLY A 315 -7.68 10.80 -33.37
CA GLY A 315 -7.57 11.50 -34.65
C GLY A 315 -8.76 11.32 -35.59
N ALA A 316 -9.61 10.31 -35.37
CA ALA A 316 -10.82 10.07 -36.17
C ALA A 316 -12.08 10.82 -35.63
N THR A 317 -11.98 11.37 -34.44
CA THR A 317 -13.07 12.15 -33.77
C THR A 317 -12.83 13.66 -33.77
N ALA A 318 -11.67 14.13 -34.26
CA ALA A 318 -11.33 15.54 -34.48
C ALA A 318 -11.54 15.90 -35.97
#